data_83b7b419a533c7a248f1061169d5a1c7
#
_entry.id   83b7b419a533c7a248f1061169d5a1c7
#
_cell.length_a   1.000
_cell.length_b   1.000
_cell.length_c   1.000
_cell.angle_alpha   90.00
_cell.angle_beta   90.00
_cell.angle_gamma   90.00
#
_symmetry.space_group_name_H-M   'P 1'
#
loop_
_entity.id
_entity.type
_entity.pdbx_description
1 polymer ?
#
loop_
_entity_poly.entity_id
_entity_poly.type
_entity_poly.pdbx_seq_one_letter_code
_entity_poly.pdbx_strand_id
1 'polypeptide(L)'
;CHQFVQSHVIGHTELAWVLTCITPIGELQRMTQFKDKVAKLGFKSTESTDEDLKFTHDGARPQASINAGLLCYPVLMAADILLYNADLVPVGEDQRQHLELCRDLAQRFNHQYSETFSIPKGFVPKTGAKIMSLADPRRKMSKSDENERATLYILDEPSQIKKKISAAVTDSGSEIKAGSDKPGIANLLSIHSSLSGQSTEELEEHFQGK
;
A
#
# COMPACT_ATOMS: atom_id res chain seq x y z
N CYS A 1 -9.59 9.28 17.72
CA CYS A 1 -9.68 8.69 16.38
C CYS A 1 -11.14 8.57 15.98
N HIS A 2 -11.47 8.99 14.77
CA HIS A 2 -12.81 8.83 14.19
C HIS A 2 -12.75 7.69 13.16
N GLN A 3 -13.69 6.76 13.26
CA GLN A 3 -13.82 5.66 12.33
C GLN A 3 -15.24 5.68 11.74
N PHE A 4 -15.33 5.59 10.42
CA PHE A 4 -16.62 5.64 9.72
C PHE A 4 -16.54 4.80 8.42
N VAL A 5 -17.72 4.50 7.88
CA VAL A 5 -17.85 3.82 6.59
C VAL A 5 -17.89 4.88 5.49
N GLN A 6 -17.01 4.80 4.50
CA GLN A 6 -16.89 5.76 3.40
C GLN A 6 -18.24 6.08 2.75
N SER A 7 -19.05 5.05 2.45
CA SER A 7 -20.36 5.22 1.79
C SER A 7 -21.42 5.94 2.64
N HIS A 8 -21.17 6.13 3.94
CA HIS A 8 -22.07 6.92 4.80
C HIS A 8 -21.81 8.43 4.69
N VAL A 9 -20.76 8.85 4.00
CA VAL A 9 -20.40 10.25 3.78
C VAL A 9 -20.44 10.54 2.29
N ILE A 10 -21.53 11.10 1.82
CA ILE A 10 -21.81 11.37 0.40
C ILE A 10 -20.73 12.27 -0.23
N GLY A 11 -20.16 13.19 0.56
CA GLY A 11 -19.12 14.11 0.10
C GLY A 11 -17.90 13.45 -0.56
N HIS A 12 -17.57 12.18 -0.24
CA HIS A 12 -16.48 11.46 -0.90
C HIS A 12 -16.74 11.29 -2.41
N THR A 13 -17.94 10.85 -2.76
CA THR A 13 -18.29 10.64 -4.17
C THR A 13 -18.55 11.94 -4.92
N GLU A 14 -19.14 12.93 -4.27
CA GLU A 14 -19.36 14.25 -4.85
C GLU A 14 -18.00 14.93 -5.14
N LEU A 15 -17.11 14.98 -4.17
CA LEU A 15 -15.76 15.55 -4.36
C LEU A 15 -14.95 14.74 -5.40
N ALA A 16 -15.03 13.41 -5.39
CA ALA A 16 -14.37 12.57 -6.39
C ALA A 16 -14.85 12.93 -7.81
N TRP A 17 -16.14 13.19 -8.01
CA TRP A 17 -16.66 13.62 -9.30
C TRP A 17 -16.08 14.97 -9.72
N VAL A 18 -16.10 15.96 -8.83
CA VAL A 18 -15.53 17.30 -9.07
C VAL A 18 -14.06 17.22 -9.45
N LEU A 19 -13.28 16.46 -8.69
CA LEU A 19 -11.85 16.25 -8.96
C LEU A 19 -11.62 15.51 -10.28
N THR A 20 -12.47 14.54 -10.62
CA THR A 20 -12.39 13.81 -11.91
C THR A 20 -12.56 14.76 -13.08
N CYS A 21 -13.43 15.77 -12.99
CA CYS A 21 -13.66 16.74 -14.05
C CYS A 21 -12.44 17.64 -14.35
N ILE A 22 -11.49 17.74 -13.42
CA ILE A 22 -10.26 18.52 -13.60
C ILE A 22 -9.01 17.64 -13.73
N THR A 23 -9.17 16.30 -13.77
CA THR A 23 -8.07 15.34 -13.87
C THR A 23 -7.84 14.94 -15.33
N PRO A 24 -6.67 15.22 -15.93
CA PRO A 24 -6.35 14.73 -17.27
C PRO A 24 -6.27 13.19 -17.31
N ILE A 25 -6.89 12.59 -18.31
CA ILE A 25 -6.89 11.12 -18.49
C ILE A 25 -5.46 10.57 -18.57
N GLY A 26 -4.56 11.26 -19.25
CA GLY A 26 -3.16 10.85 -19.38
C GLY A 26 -2.41 10.74 -18.05
N GLU A 27 -2.76 11.53 -17.02
CA GLU A 27 -2.18 11.38 -15.67
C GLU A 27 -2.59 10.05 -15.06
N LEU A 28 -3.86 9.69 -15.15
CA LEU A 28 -4.39 8.43 -14.62
C LEU A 28 -3.82 7.21 -15.35
N GLN A 29 -3.69 7.30 -16.67
CA GLN A 29 -3.12 6.23 -17.49
C GLN A 29 -1.63 5.99 -17.22
N ARG A 30 -0.87 7.01 -16.81
CA ARG A 30 0.55 6.91 -16.45
C ARG A 30 0.79 6.28 -15.09
N MET A 31 -0.24 6.13 -14.25
CA MET A 31 -0.09 5.53 -12.92
C MET A 31 0.39 4.08 -13.00
N THR A 32 1.45 3.76 -12.24
CA THR A 32 2.07 2.43 -12.22
C THR A 32 1.07 1.33 -11.88
N GLN A 33 0.23 1.55 -10.85
CA GLN A 33 -0.78 0.55 -10.47
C GLN A 33 -1.85 0.33 -11.54
N PHE A 34 -2.20 1.35 -12.32
CA PHE A 34 -3.09 1.19 -13.46
C PHE A 34 -2.43 0.30 -14.52
N LYS A 35 -1.19 0.63 -14.92
CA LYS A 35 -0.41 -0.16 -15.89
C LYS A 35 -0.25 -1.63 -15.45
N ASP A 36 0.09 -1.86 -14.18
CA ASP A 36 0.24 -3.21 -13.63
C ASP A 36 -1.06 -4.04 -13.66
N LYS A 37 -2.18 -3.41 -13.32
CA LYS A 37 -3.49 -4.08 -13.35
C LYS A 37 -3.93 -4.38 -14.78
N VAL A 38 -3.72 -3.44 -15.70
CA VAL A 38 -4.00 -3.62 -17.12
C VAL A 38 -3.17 -4.75 -17.72
N ALA A 39 -1.87 -4.83 -17.37
CA ALA A 39 -0.98 -5.91 -17.78
C ALA A 39 -1.46 -7.28 -17.25
N LYS A 40 -1.92 -7.35 -15.99
CA LYS A 40 -2.49 -8.58 -15.40
C LYS A 40 -3.78 -9.04 -16.07
N LEU A 41 -4.52 -8.12 -16.69
CA LEU A 41 -5.72 -8.43 -17.51
C LEU A 41 -5.36 -8.89 -18.93
N GLY A 42 -4.07 -9.00 -19.29
CA GLY A 42 -3.60 -9.44 -20.59
C GLY A 42 -3.55 -8.34 -21.66
N PHE A 43 -3.66 -7.09 -21.28
CA PHE A 43 -3.48 -5.97 -22.19
C PHE A 43 -2.03 -5.51 -22.20
N LYS A 44 -1.48 -5.24 -23.39
CA LYS A 44 -0.18 -4.59 -23.57
C LYS A 44 -0.39 -3.09 -23.78
N SER A 45 0.32 -2.27 -23.01
CA SER A 45 0.42 -0.84 -23.30
C SER A 45 1.52 -0.63 -24.36
N THR A 46 1.18 -0.13 -25.52
CA THR A 46 2.15 0.40 -26.46
C THR A 46 2.31 1.89 -26.20
N GLU A 47 3.50 2.30 -25.78
CA GLU A 47 3.87 3.71 -25.78
C GLU A 47 4.01 4.13 -27.25
N SER A 48 2.98 4.74 -27.80
CA SER A 48 3.11 5.49 -29.05
C SER A 48 3.64 6.90 -28.69
N THR A 49 4.46 7.46 -29.57
CA THR A 49 5.04 8.82 -29.46
C THR A 49 3.98 9.94 -29.45
N ASP A 50 2.73 9.61 -29.71
CA ASP A 50 1.57 10.47 -29.55
C ASP A 50 0.91 10.16 -28.20
N GLU A 51 0.52 11.18 -27.45
CA GLU A 51 0.08 11.24 -26.05
C GLU A 51 -0.98 10.21 -25.59
N ASP A 52 -1.47 9.33 -26.47
CA ASP A 52 -2.51 8.36 -26.20
C ASP A 52 -1.94 6.94 -26.00
N LEU A 53 -2.07 6.41 -24.77
CA LEU A 53 -1.82 4.99 -24.47
C LEU A 53 -2.86 4.13 -25.23
N LYS A 54 -2.40 3.41 -26.25
CA LYS A 54 -3.23 2.41 -26.93
C LYS A 54 -3.07 1.07 -26.22
N PHE A 55 -4.19 0.49 -25.82
CA PHE A 55 -4.24 -0.86 -25.24
C PHE A 55 -4.57 -1.85 -26.35
N THR A 56 -3.64 -2.74 -26.65
CA THR A 56 -3.85 -3.82 -27.61
C THR A 56 -3.95 -5.15 -26.88
N HIS A 57 -4.73 -6.07 -27.40
CA HIS A 57 -4.88 -7.42 -26.89
C HIS A 57 -4.41 -8.43 -27.94
N ASP A 58 -3.46 -9.29 -27.55
CA ASP A 58 -2.98 -10.40 -28.38
C ASP A 58 -3.84 -11.65 -28.14
N GLY A 59 -4.78 -11.96 -29.01
CA GLY A 59 -5.48 -13.23 -28.99
C GLY A 59 -6.98 -13.18 -28.63
N ALA A 60 -7.50 -14.27 -28.05
CA ALA A 60 -8.91 -14.41 -27.71
C ALA A 60 -9.43 -13.28 -26.81
N ARG A 61 -10.72 -12.93 -26.91
CA ARG A 61 -11.34 -11.85 -26.14
C ARG A 61 -10.97 -11.94 -24.66
N PRO A 62 -10.48 -10.85 -24.02
CA PRO A 62 -10.15 -10.87 -22.61
C PRO A 62 -11.40 -11.22 -21.80
N GLN A 63 -11.26 -12.11 -20.81
CA GLN A 63 -12.34 -12.43 -19.88
C GLN A 63 -12.71 -11.23 -18.96
N ALA A 64 -11.84 -10.22 -18.89
CA ALA A 64 -12.05 -9.02 -18.10
C ALA A 64 -11.80 -7.78 -18.95
N SER A 65 -12.63 -6.75 -18.78
CA SER A 65 -12.51 -5.45 -19.46
C SER A 65 -11.83 -4.43 -18.53
N ILE A 66 -11.10 -3.48 -19.12
CA ILE A 66 -10.64 -2.29 -18.40
C ILE A 66 -11.84 -1.39 -18.20
N ASN A 67 -12.28 -1.21 -16.96
CA ASN A 67 -13.43 -0.37 -16.66
C ASN A 67 -13.00 1.01 -16.12
N ALA A 68 -13.90 1.99 -16.20
CA ALA A 68 -13.67 3.34 -15.76
C ALA A 68 -13.29 3.43 -14.25
N GLY A 69 -13.85 2.54 -13.42
CA GLY A 69 -13.51 2.50 -12.00
C GLY A 69 -12.04 2.17 -11.75
N LEU A 70 -11.43 1.32 -12.58
CA LEU A 70 -10.00 1.02 -12.51
C LEU A 70 -9.14 2.26 -12.85
N LEU A 71 -9.61 3.12 -13.71
CA LEU A 71 -8.93 4.36 -14.08
C LEU A 71 -9.13 5.45 -13.03
N CYS A 72 -10.35 5.60 -12.49
CA CYS A 72 -10.73 6.75 -11.67
C CYS A 72 -10.56 6.54 -10.15
N TYR A 73 -10.33 5.30 -9.65
CA TYR A 73 -10.20 5.09 -8.19
C TYR A 73 -9.12 5.96 -7.50
N PRO A 74 -8.00 6.36 -8.16
CA PRO A 74 -7.03 7.25 -7.52
C PRO A 74 -7.60 8.62 -7.18
N VAL A 75 -8.56 9.09 -7.98
CA VAL A 75 -9.26 10.37 -7.75
C VAL A 75 -10.20 10.25 -6.55
N LEU A 76 -10.87 9.10 -6.37
CA LEU A 76 -11.66 8.84 -5.17
C LEU A 76 -10.77 8.82 -3.92
N MET A 77 -9.59 8.20 -3.98
CA MET A 77 -8.62 8.25 -2.88
C MET A 77 -8.17 9.69 -2.58
N ALA A 78 -7.97 10.52 -3.60
CA ALA A 78 -7.67 11.94 -3.40
C ALA A 78 -8.83 12.65 -2.69
N ALA A 79 -10.08 12.36 -3.07
CA ALA A 79 -11.25 12.91 -2.39
C ALA A 79 -11.35 12.45 -0.93
N ASP A 80 -11.03 11.18 -0.63
CA ASP A 80 -10.99 10.63 0.74
C ASP A 80 -10.02 11.40 1.65
N ILE A 81 -8.95 11.94 1.10
CA ILE A 81 -7.93 12.72 1.82
C ILE A 81 -8.33 14.20 1.91
N LEU A 82 -8.68 14.80 0.78
CA LEU A 82 -8.89 16.23 0.65
C LEU A 82 -10.20 16.71 1.33
N LEU A 83 -11.22 15.86 1.39
CA LEU A 83 -12.48 16.15 2.06
C LEU A 83 -12.29 16.56 3.53
N TYR A 84 -11.25 16.03 4.17
CA TYR A 84 -10.94 16.30 5.59
C TYR A 84 -9.77 17.26 5.79
N ASN A 85 -9.24 17.86 4.72
CA ASN A 85 -8.06 18.74 4.77
C ASN A 85 -6.90 18.13 5.59
N ALA A 86 -6.61 16.85 5.35
CA ALA A 86 -5.59 16.12 6.09
C ALA A 86 -4.20 16.72 5.82
N ASP A 87 -3.49 17.13 6.89
CA ASP A 87 -2.12 17.64 6.78
C ASP A 87 -1.10 16.52 6.56
N LEU A 88 -1.36 15.35 7.17
CA LEU A 88 -0.45 14.21 7.17
C LEU A 88 -1.21 12.92 6.86
N VAL A 89 -0.72 12.17 5.88
CA VAL A 89 -1.34 10.92 5.43
C VAL A 89 -0.35 9.77 5.57
N PRO A 90 -0.60 8.82 6.49
CA PRO A 90 0.21 7.60 6.59
C PRO A 90 -0.03 6.72 5.36
N VAL A 91 1.02 6.45 4.59
CA VAL A 91 0.95 5.64 3.37
C VAL A 91 2.13 4.67 3.28
N GLY A 92 1.92 3.51 2.67
CA GLY A 92 3.00 2.66 2.21
C GLY A 92 3.68 3.22 0.95
N GLU A 93 4.88 2.75 0.65
CA GLU A 93 5.64 3.17 -0.55
C GLU A 93 4.85 2.96 -1.86
N ASP A 94 4.04 1.91 -1.93
CA ASP A 94 3.19 1.60 -3.09
C ASP A 94 2.07 2.62 -3.32
N GLN A 95 1.75 3.44 -2.32
CA GLN A 95 0.71 4.49 -2.39
C GLN A 95 1.29 5.89 -2.61
N ARG A 96 2.62 6.03 -2.71
CA ARG A 96 3.27 7.34 -2.88
C ARG A 96 2.76 8.07 -4.12
N GLN A 97 2.64 7.37 -5.26
CA GLN A 97 2.17 7.97 -6.51
C GLN A 97 0.72 8.45 -6.43
N HIS A 98 -0.15 7.73 -5.70
CA HIS A 98 -1.52 8.18 -5.46
C HIS A 98 -1.56 9.46 -4.62
N LEU A 99 -0.67 9.56 -3.62
CA LEU A 99 -0.60 10.77 -2.80
C LEU A 99 -0.05 11.96 -3.59
N GLU A 100 0.90 11.75 -4.51
CA GLU A 100 1.37 12.83 -5.41
C GLU A 100 0.22 13.31 -6.32
N LEU A 101 -0.56 12.39 -6.92
CA LEU A 101 -1.76 12.78 -7.67
C LEU A 101 -2.73 13.60 -6.79
N CYS A 102 -2.96 13.20 -5.54
CA CYS A 102 -3.80 13.94 -4.60
C CYS A 102 -3.29 15.38 -4.39
N ARG A 103 -1.96 15.55 -4.24
CA ARG A 103 -1.30 16.84 -4.08
C ARG A 103 -1.47 17.72 -5.33
N ASP A 104 -1.24 17.12 -6.51
CA ASP A 104 -1.39 17.81 -7.79
C ASP A 104 -2.84 18.29 -8.01
N LEU A 105 -3.82 17.44 -7.65
CA LEU A 105 -5.24 17.80 -7.72
C LEU A 105 -5.61 18.91 -6.76
N ALA A 106 -5.09 18.89 -5.53
CA ALA A 106 -5.31 19.94 -4.55
C ALA A 106 -4.72 21.28 -5.03
N GLN A 107 -3.49 21.28 -5.55
CA GLN A 107 -2.84 22.47 -6.10
C GLN A 107 -3.60 23.00 -7.32
N ARG A 108 -4.00 22.11 -8.23
CA ARG A 108 -4.76 22.47 -9.44
C ARG A 108 -6.10 23.11 -9.10
N PHE A 109 -6.82 22.51 -8.16
CA PHE A 109 -8.09 23.06 -7.67
C PHE A 109 -7.91 24.43 -7.04
N ASN A 110 -6.95 24.56 -6.12
CA ASN A 110 -6.65 25.83 -5.45
C ASN A 110 -6.27 26.94 -6.44
N HIS A 111 -5.52 26.59 -7.48
CA HIS A 111 -5.12 27.55 -8.53
C HIS A 111 -6.29 27.96 -9.43
N GLN A 112 -7.17 27.00 -9.80
CA GLN A 112 -8.26 27.26 -10.74
C GLN A 112 -9.46 27.99 -10.09
N TYR A 113 -9.71 27.74 -8.81
CA TYR A 113 -10.91 28.23 -8.13
C TYR A 113 -10.56 29.14 -6.94
N SER A 114 -10.07 28.56 -5.84
CA SER A 114 -9.68 29.30 -4.63
C SER A 114 -8.84 28.38 -3.73
N GLU A 115 -8.09 28.95 -2.80
CA GLU A 115 -7.41 28.19 -1.74
C GLU A 115 -8.44 27.48 -0.85
N THR A 116 -8.70 26.21 -1.15
CA THR A 116 -9.71 25.39 -0.49
C THR A 116 -9.07 24.20 0.25
N PHE A 117 -8.08 23.54 -0.37
CA PHE A 117 -7.49 22.33 0.16
C PHE A 117 -6.09 22.55 0.73
N SER A 118 -5.84 21.99 1.92
CA SER A 118 -4.48 21.78 2.43
C SER A 118 -3.74 20.78 1.52
N ILE A 119 -2.46 21.06 1.23
CA ILE A 119 -1.63 20.14 0.44
C ILE A 119 -1.08 19.07 1.37
N PRO A 120 -1.55 17.81 1.29
CA PRO A 120 -1.18 16.77 2.26
C PRO A 120 0.29 16.37 2.15
N LYS A 121 0.89 15.97 3.28
CA LYS A 121 2.23 15.38 3.33
C LYS A 121 2.13 13.89 3.58
N GLY A 122 2.94 13.10 2.87
CA GLY A 122 3.06 11.67 3.11
C GLY A 122 3.90 11.37 4.34
N PHE A 123 3.45 10.41 5.12
CA PHE A 123 4.22 9.83 6.21
C PHE A 123 4.40 8.33 5.95
N VAL A 124 5.64 7.92 5.70
CA VAL A 124 6.01 6.52 5.59
C VAL A 124 6.71 6.12 6.89
N PRO A 125 6.11 5.24 7.70
CA PRO A 125 6.76 4.77 8.92
C PRO A 125 8.09 4.10 8.60
N LYS A 126 9.15 4.45 9.33
CA LYS A 126 10.48 3.85 9.16
C LYS A 126 10.52 2.40 9.65
N THR A 127 9.73 2.08 10.66
CA THR A 127 9.69 0.75 11.32
C THR A 127 8.37 0.05 11.01
N GLY A 128 8.41 -1.26 10.75
CA GLY A 128 7.20 -2.05 10.48
C GLY A 128 6.54 -1.81 9.13
N ALA A 129 7.14 -0.99 8.26
CA ALA A 129 6.60 -0.66 6.94
C ALA A 129 6.40 -1.90 6.04
N LYS A 130 7.14 -2.97 6.28
CA LYS A 130 7.05 -4.21 5.50
C LYS A 130 7.27 -5.43 6.41
N ILE A 131 6.18 -6.01 6.88
CA ILE A 131 6.21 -7.28 7.63
C ILE A 131 6.11 -8.43 6.64
N MET A 132 6.98 -9.43 6.81
CA MET A 132 7.08 -10.59 5.94
C MET A 132 6.32 -11.77 6.53
N SER A 133 5.95 -12.74 5.68
CA SER A 133 5.29 -13.98 6.05
C SER A 133 6.14 -14.79 7.03
N LEU A 134 5.52 -15.40 8.04
CA LEU A 134 6.22 -16.29 8.96
C LEU A 134 6.64 -17.61 8.31
N ALA A 135 5.92 -18.04 7.27
CA ALA A 135 6.20 -19.28 6.55
C ALA A 135 7.22 -19.08 5.40
N ASP A 136 7.32 -17.87 4.85
CA ASP A 136 8.29 -17.51 3.82
C ASP A 136 8.72 -16.05 4.00
N PRO A 137 9.82 -15.78 4.68
CA PRO A 137 10.27 -14.41 4.99
C PRO A 137 10.72 -13.59 3.78
N ARG A 138 10.66 -14.14 2.57
CA ARG A 138 10.90 -13.41 1.31
C ARG A 138 9.61 -12.84 0.72
N ARG A 139 8.45 -13.32 1.18
CA ARG A 139 7.12 -12.85 0.75
C ARG A 139 6.51 -11.94 1.80
N LYS A 140 5.78 -10.89 1.36
CA LYS A 140 5.03 -10.02 2.27
C LYS A 140 3.92 -10.82 2.97
N MET A 141 3.75 -10.61 4.29
CA MET A 141 2.62 -11.15 5.05
C MET A 141 1.30 -10.68 4.42
N SER A 142 0.39 -11.61 4.20
CA SER A 142 -0.90 -11.33 3.57
C SER A 142 -2.04 -12.06 4.26
N LYS A 143 -3.13 -11.34 4.53
CA LYS A 143 -4.35 -11.93 5.09
C LYS A 143 -5.03 -12.94 4.16
N SER A 144 -4.70 -12.93 2.88
CA SER A 144 -5.20 -13.86 1.86
C SER A 144 -4.25 -15.02 1.59
N ASP A 145 -3.25 -15.25 2.44
CA ASP A 145 -2.38 -16.43 2.33
C ASP A 145 -3.19 -17.68 2.71
N GLU A 146 -3.11 -18.72 1.89
CA GLU A 146 -3.78 -20.01 2.14
C GLU A 146 -3.23 -20.72 3.39
N ASN A 147 -1.97 -20.41 3.76
CA ASN A 147 -1.35 -20.94 4.95
C ASN A 147 -1.63 -20.02 6.16
N GLU A 148 -2.59 -20.39 7.00
CA GLU A 148 -2.95 -19.65 8.21
C GLU A 148 -1.77 -19.41 9.18
N ARG A 149 -0.71 -20.24 9.12
CA ARG A 149 0.48 -20.06 9.95
C ARG A 149 1.41 -18.96 9.43
N ALA A 150 1.22 -18.52 8.20
CA ALA A 150 2.02 -17.48 7.56
C ALA A 150 1.73 -16.08 8.08
N THR A 151 0.56 -15.88 8.72
CA THR A 151 0.04 -14.55 9.08
C THR A 151 -0.35 -14.49 10.56
N LEU A 152 0.07 -13.42 11.23
CA LEU A 152 -0.44 -13.04 12.56
C LEU A 152 -1.66 -12.14 12.39
N TYR A 153 -2.76 -12.53 13.03
CA TYR A 153 -3.98 -11.72 13.07
C TYR A 153 -4.10 -11.03 14.43
N ILE A 154 -4.66 -9.82 14.43
CA ILE A 154 -4.88 -9.05 15.67
C ILE A 154 -5.81 -9.78 16.65
N LEU A 155 -6.71 -10.61 16.12
CA LEU A 155 -7.66 -11.39 16.91
C LEU A 155 -7.17 -12.82 17.22
N ASP A 156 -5.93 -13.17 16.89
CA ASP A 156 -5.37 -14.46 17.27
C ASP A 156 -5.23 -14.55 18.82
N GLU A 157 -5.65 -15.65 19.37
CA GLU A 157 -5.41 -15.95 20.79
C GLU A 157 -3.92 -16.06 21.10
N PRO A 158 -3.43 -15.67 22.30
CA PRO A 158 -2.02 -15.71 22.66
C PRO A 158 -1.36 -17.07 22.41
N SER A 159 -2.10 -18.16 22.62
CA SER A 159 -1.64 -19.53 22.36
C SER A 159 -1.41 -19.81 20.88
N GLN A 160 -2.21 -19.20 20.00
CA GLN A 160 -2.08 -19.31 18.54
C GLN A 160 -0.90 -18.48 18.06
N ILE A 161 -0.74 -17.25 18.57
CA ILE A 161 0.41 -16.39 18.28
C ILE A 161 1.71 -17.12 18.62
N LYS A 162 1.79 -17.69 19.84
CA LYS A 162 2.96 -18.45 20.29
C LYS A 162 3.27 -19.62 19.34
N LYS A 163 2.26 -20.39 18.93
CA LYS A 163 2.44 -21.50 17.98
C LYS A 163 2.95 -21.03 16.61
N LYS A 164 2.39 -19.93 16.09
CA LYS A 164 2.80 -19.36 14.80
C LYS A 164 4.23 -18.85 14.84
N ILE A 165 4.62 -18.12 15.88
CA ILE A 165 5.98 -17.61 16.04
C ILE A 165 6.98 -18.75 16.22
N SER A 166 6.65 -19.78 17.04
CA SER A 166 7.52 -20.94 17.24
C SER A 166 7.69 -21.81 15.96
N ALA A 167 6.74 -21.73 15.03
CA ALA A 167 6.78 -22.44 13.75
C ALA A 167 7.29 -21.55 12.60
N ALA A 168 7.69 -20.30 12.87
CA ALA A 168 8.19 -19.40 11.86
C ALA A 168 9.50 -19.92 11.25
N VAL A 169 9.65 -19.72 9.94
CA VAL A 169 10.87 -20.09 9.23
C VAL A 169 11.99 -19.12 9.61
N THR A 170 13.06 -19.68 10.16
CA THR A 170 14.31 -18.99 10.51
C THR A 170 15.49 -19.67 9.86
N ASP A 171 16.70 -19.18 10.09
CA ASP A 171 17.94 -19.86 9.69
C ASP A 171 18.35 -20.93 10.70
N SER A 172 19.38 -21.69 10.39
CA SER A 172 19.96 -22.76 11.24
C SER A 172 21.04 -22.24 12.21
N GLY A 173 21.29 -20.94 12.25
CA GLY A 173 22.27 -20.33 13.14
C GLY A 173 21.76 -20.18 14.57
N SER A 174 22.69 -19.95 15.51
CA SER A 174 22.38 -19.73 16.92
C SER A 174 22.36 -18.25 17.31
N GLU A 175 22.76 -17.35 16.40
CA GLU A 175 22.80 -15.91 16.66
C GLU A 175 21.48 -15.23 16.27
N ILE A 176 20.92 -14.47 17.18
CA ILE A 176 19.76 -13.61 16.93
C ILE A 176 20.25 -12.24 16.48
N LYS A 177 20.50 -12.12 15.18
CA LYS A 177 20.97 -10.89 14.53
C LYS A 177 20.25 -10.67 13.22
N ALA A 178 19.79 -9.43 12.97
CA ALA A 178 19.19 -9.06 11.70
C ALA A 178 20.26 -9.01 10.60
N GLY A 179 19.96 -9.62 9.45
CA GLY A 179 20.85 -9.63 8.29
C GLY A 179 20.11 -10.04 7.03
N SER A 180 20.69 -9.70 5.89
CA SER A 180 20.13 -10.10 4.58
C SER A 180 20.18 -11.62 4.35
N ASP A 181 21.07 -12.30 5.03
CA ASP A 181 21.26 -13.76 5.08
C ASP A 181 20.30 -14.46 6.07
N LYS A 182 19.70 -13.67 7.01
CA LYS A 182 18.80 -14.15 8.07
C LYS A 182 17.41 -13.49 7.99
N PRO A 183 16.68 -13.58 6.86
CA PRO A 183 15.44 -12.82 6.65
C PRO A 183 14.33 -13.21 7.65
N GLY A 184 14.31 -14.44 8.14
CA GLY A 184 13.33 -14.89 9.15
C GLY A 184 13.54 -14.22 10.50
N ILE A 185 14.76 -14.22 11.02
CA ILE A 185 15.11 -13.52 12.28
C ILE A 185 14.92 -12.02 12.14
N ALA A 186 15.35 -11.41 11.01
CA ALA A 186 15.15 -10.00 10.75
C ALA A 186 13.67 -9.61 10.76
N ASN A 187 12.80 -10.47 10.21
CA ASN A 187 11.34 -10.26 10.24
C ASN A 187 10.78 -10.34 11.67
N LEU A 188 11.16 -11.34 12.45
CA LEU A 188 10.71 -11.47 13.85
C LEU A 188 11.17 -10.30 14.73
N LEU A 189 12.41 -9.84 14.56
CA LEU A 189 12.93 -8.64 15.25
C LEU A 189 12.16 -7.39 14.80
N SER A 190 11.84 -7.25 13.52
CA SER A 190 11.05 -6.13 13.01
C SER A 190 9.63 -6.10 13.58
N ILE A 191 8.98 -7.27 13.72
CA ILE A 191 7.67 -7.39 14.37
C ILE A 191 7.77 -6.97 15.83
N HIS A 192 8.77 -7.49 16.55
CA HIS A 192 8.98 -7.16 17.96
C HIS A 192 9.26 -5.67 18.16
N SER A 193 10.18 -5.11 17.38
CA SER A 193 10.51 -3.67 17.39
C SER A 193 9.26 -2.80 17.18
N SER A 194 8.43 -3.16 16.20
CA SER A 194 7.20 -2.42 15.89
C SER A 194 6.17 -2.41 17.02
N LEU A 195 6.16 -3.47 17.85
CA LEU A 195 5.20 -3.62 18.94
C LEU A 195 5.73 -3.07 20.28
N SER A 196 7.04 -3.22 20.53
CA SER A 196 7.67 -2.79 21.80
C SER A 196 8.17 -1.35 21.77
N GLY A 197 8.40 -0.77 20.57
CA GLY A 197 9.06 0.52 20.41
C GLY A 197 10.58 0.48 20.61
N GLN A 198 11.16 -0.70 20.89
CA GLN A 198 12.61 -0.90 21.00
C GLN A 198 13.24 -0.94 19.61
N SER A 199 14.49 -0.50 19.48
CA SER A 199 15.22 -0.63 18.22
C SER A 199 15.61 -2.09 17.94
N THR A 200 15.93 -2.42 16.71
CA THR A 200 16.39 -3.76 16.35
C THR A 200 17.70 -4.10 17.05
N GLU A 201 18.60 -3.12 17.19
CA GLU A 201 19.88 -3.24 17.86
C GLU A 201 19.71 -3.56 19.37
N GLU A 202 18.81 -2.87 20.06
CA GLU A 202 18.48 -3.13 21.46
C GLU A 202 17.92 -4.54 21.66
N LEU A 203 17.11 -5.02 20.69
CA LEU A 203 16.56 -6.36 20.74
C LEU A 203 17.63 -7.43 20.47
N GLU A 204 18.56 -7.19 19.55
CA GLU A 204 19.71 -8.07 19.31
C GLU A 204 20.57 -8.24 20.57
N GLU A 205 20.89 -7.14 21.26
CA GLU A 205 21.62 -7.17 22.54
C GLU A 205 20.83 -7.93 23.60
N HIS A 206 19.52 -7.68 23.72
CA HIS A 206 18.67 -8.35 24.70
C HIS A 206 18.63 -9.88 24.51
N PHE A 207 18.66 -10.35 23.27
CA PHE A 207 18.60 -11.79 22.95
C PHE A 207 19.96 -12.44 22.75
N GLN A 208 21.05 -11.69 22.86
CA GLN A 208 22.41 -12.24 22.72
C GLN A 208 22.66 -13.33 23.77
N GLY A 209 23.00 -14.53 23.29
CA GLY A 209 23.32 -15.69 24.15
C GLY A 209 22.12 -16.38 24.81
N LYS A 210 20.89 -16.13 24.31
CA LYS A 210 19.67 -16.81 24.78
C LYS A 210 19.25 -17.91 23.85
#